data_3299c9fec1f44e14733dfb1d6f162745
#
_entry.id   3299c9fec1f44e14733dfb1d6f162745
#
_cell.length_a   1.000
_cell.length_b   1.000
_cell.length_c   1.000
_cell.angle_alpha   90.00
_cell.angle_beta   90.00
_cell.angle_gamma   90.00
#
_symmetry.space_group_name_H-M   'P 1'
#
loop_
_entity.id
_entity.type
_entity.pdbx_description
1 polymer ?
#
loop_
_entity_poly.entity_id
_entity_poly.type
_entity_poly.pdbx_seq_one_letter_code
_entity_poly.pdbx_strand_id
1 'polypeptide(L)'
;MKVKLTESFRIRIMLYTCISLLAAVLVDMAVLLFCIRSRILVSDYGLNEKINLHAHSSNYMINNQIHASTKSMLGESDIFYRIFGVGIKVQLIIVLIILALIIFLMVFFLLTHRVMAYMMNILQGACTMADGDFSHRIDVRYHDEFSSIADTINRMADTVEAMKQKEQEAEETKNELITNVAHDLRTPLTSIIGYIDIVNNMPDLSEKQRSEYLKITWEKARKLEKLINELFSFTKISYGGMPMRMEKIDVIKLLEQEADELYPTFKENELECLLETDADSCMIMADGEQLVRVFDNLLGNAIKYGRYGKMIRIRTLTENTQIQIQIVNYGSVIPAENLPFLFEKFYKVDASRQPSSEGTGLGLAIAKSIVESHGGSISVRSSFEGTVFEVVLPTAGAYQNGVVA
;
A
#
# COMPACT_ATOMS: atom_id res chain seq x y z
N MET A 1 -11.49 4.15 -15.91
CA MET A 1 -11.08 5.38 -16.62
C MET A 1 -11.36 5.17 -18.11
N LYS A 2 -12.28 5.93 -18.75
CA LYS A 2 -12.60 5.76 -20.19
C LYS A 2 -11.45 6.41 -20.98
N VAL A 3 -10.61 5.59 -21.63
CA VAL A 3 -9.59 6.04 -22.57
C VAL A 3 -10.32 6.82 -23.69
N LYS A 4 -9.87 8.06 -23.96
CA LYS A 4 -10.43 8.82 -25.09
C LYS A 4 -10.21 8.00 -26.37
N LEU A 5 -11.23 7.94 -27.23
CA LEU A 5 -11.22 7.09 -28.44
C LEU A 5 -9.97 7.29 -29.30
N THR A 6 -9.44 8.53 -29.33
CA THR A 6 -8.24 8.91 -30.11
C THR A 6 -6.91 8.49 -29.47
N GLU A 7 -6.93 8.04 -28.22
CA GLU A 7 -5.73 7.67 -27.44
C GLU A 7 -5.54 6.15 -27.38
N SER A 8 -6.53 5.36 -27.82
CA SER A 8 -6.45 3.90 -27.86
C SER A 8 -5.34 3.43 -28.81
N PHE A 9 -4.54 2.44 -28.35
CA PHE A 9 -3.48 1.81 -29.15
C PHE A 9 -3.98 1.29 -30.50
N ARG A 10 -5.18 0.71 -30.55
CA ARG A 10 -5.79 0.20 -31.78
C ARG A 10 -6.00 1.32 -32.80
N ILE A 11 -6.47 2.49 -32.37
CA ILE A 11 -6.69 3.64 -33.23
C ILE A 11 -5.36 4.23 -33.69
N ARG A 12 -4.34 4.28 -32.86
CA ARG A 12 -2.99 4.74 -33.28
C ARG A 12 -2.39 3.84 -34.35
N ILE A 13 -2.45 2.50 -34.19
CA ILE A 13 -1.97 1.59 -35.23
C ILE A 13 -2.75 1.81 -36.53
N MET A 14 -4.08 1.92 -36.44
CA MET A 14 -4.92 2.20 -37.62
C MET A 14 -4.54 3.54 -38.30
N LEU A 15 -4.28 4.57 -37.50
CA LEU A 15 -3.82 5.87 -37.99
C LEU A 15 -2.43 5.76 -38.62
N TYR A 16 -1.49 5.02 -38.04
CA TYR A 16 -0.15 4.82 -38.57
C TYR A 16 -0.17 4.05 -39.88
N THR A 17 -1.02 3.03 -39.99
CA THR A 17 -1.21 2.32 -41.28
C THR A 17 -1.82 3.22 -42.35
N CYS A 18 -2.81 4.06 -42.02
CA CYS A 18 -3.40 5.02 -42.94
C CYS A 18 -2.39 6.08 -43.38
N ILE A 19 -1.58 6.64 -42.47
CA ILE A 19 -0.57 7.65 -42.81
C ILE A 19 0.52 7.07 -43.71
N SER A 20 1.02 5.86 -43.40
CA SER A 20 2.04 5.19 -44.21
C SER A 20 1.52 4.84 -45.61
N LEU A 21 0.26 4.42 -45.74
CA LEU A 21 -0.38 4.15 -47.01
C LEU A 21 -0.55 5.46 -47.83
N LEU A 22 -1.03 6.53 -47.18
CA LEU A 22 -1.19 7.83 -47.80
C LEU A 22 0.16 8.37 -48.30
N ALA A 23 1.23 8.26 -47.50
CA ALA A 23 2.58 8.69 -47.91
C ALA A 23 3.07 7.92 -49.14
N ALA A 24 2.87 6.61 -49.18
CA ALA A 24 3.23 5.79 -50.33
C ALA A 24 2.48 6.23 -51.62
N VAL A 25 1.15 6.41 -51.51
CA VAL A 25 0.31 6.83 -52.63
C VAL A 25 0.70 8.22 -53.13
N LEU A 26 1.01 9.18 -52.24
CA LEU A 26 1.43 10.54 -52.62
C LEU A 26 2.77 10.54 -53.37
N VAL A 27 3.73 9.72 -52.95
CA VAL A 27 5.02 9.60 -53.64
C VAL A 27 4.84 8.95 -55.01
N ASP A 28 4.06 7.89 -55.11
CA ASP A 28 3.77 7.25 -56.40
C ASP A 28 3.06 8.20 -57.38
N MET A 29 2.11 8.99 -56.90
CA MET A 29 1.43 10.00 -57.68
C MET A 29 2.39 11.09 -58.15
N ALA A 30 3.31 11.56 -57.32
CA ALA A 30 4.33 12.53 -57.71
C ALA A 30 5.27 11.99 -58.79
N VAL A 31 5.72 10.72 -58.64
CA VAL A 31 6.55 10.06 -59.67
C VAL A 31 5.79 9.89 -60.96
N LEU A 32 4.53 9.50 -60.91
CA LEU A 32 3.67 9.38 -62.11
C LEU A 32 3.49 10.73 -62.84
N LEU A 33 3.19 11.80 -62.10
CA LEU A 33 3.06 13.15 -62.64
C LEU A 33 4.37 13.64 -63.29
N PHE A 34 5.50 13.36 -62.63
CA PHE A 34 6.82 13.67 -63.18
C PHE A 34 7.06 12.93 -64.49
N CYS A 35 6.74 11.63 -64.56
CA CYS A 35 6.86 10.84 -65.80
C CYS A 35 5.93 11.32 -66.89
N ILE A 36 4.69 11.74 -66.61
CA ILE A 36 3.76 12.32 -67.57
C ILE A 36 4.30 13.64 -68.07
N ARG A 37 4.77 14.52 -67.19
CA ARG A 37 5.33 15.83 -67.56
C ARG A 37 6.58 15.70 -68.45
N SER A 38 7.49 14.78 -68.11
CA SER A 38 8.68 14.52 -68.93
C SER A 38 8.31 14.00 -70.33
N ARG A 39 7.24 13.22 -70.48
CA ARG A 39 6.75 12.65 -71.70
C ARG A 39 6.11 13.74 -72.60
N ILE A 40 5.38 14.71 -72.05
CA ILE A 40 4.83 15.84 -72.72
C ILE A 40 5.97 16.69 -73.29
N LEU A 41 7.00 17.00 -72.53
CA LEU A 41 8.18 17.72 -72.94
C LEU A 41 8.90 17.03 -74.12
N VAL A 42 9.11 15.72 -74.05
CA VAL A 42 9.73 14.97 -75.17
C VAL A 42 8.85 14.93 -76.44
N SER A 43 7.51 14.84 -76.23
CA SER A 43 6.56 14.92 -77.39
C SER A 43 6.58 16.26 -78.07
N ASP A 44 6.67 17.35 -77.29
CA ASP A 44 6.74 18.71 -77.89
C ASP A 44 8.05 18.94 -78.66
N TYR A 45 9.19 18.44 -78.15
CA TYR A 45 10.45 18.47 -78.92
C TYR A 45 10.39 17.66 -80.18
N GLY A 46 9.82 16.44 -80.17
CA GLY A 46 9.65 15.58 -81.32
C GLY A 46 8.69 16.16 -82.41
N LEU A 47 7.65 16.88 -81.96
CA LEU A 47 6.74 17.59 -82.86
C LEU A 47 7.40 18.77 -83.56
N ASN A 48 8.20 19.55 -82.79
CA ASN A 48 8.96 20.67 -83.38
C ASN A 48 10.01 20.21 -84.39
N GLU A 49 10.68 19.07 -84.14
CA GLU A 49 11.62 18.49 -85.07
C GLU A 49 10.94 17.95 -86.34
N LYS A 50 9.75 17.36 -86.27
CA LYS A 50 8.93 16.91 -87.37
C LYS A 50 8.39 18.12 -88.22
N ILE A 51 8.01 19.21 -87.57
CA ILE A 51 7.56 20.47 -88.27
C ILE A 51 8.71 21.07 -89.00
N ASN A 52 9.93 21.11 -88.48
CA ASN A 52 11.11 21.59 -89.13
C ASN A 52 11.54 20.70 -90.31
N LEU A 53 11.42 19.39 -90.23
CA LEU A 53 11.66 18.48 -91.34
C LEU A 53 10.62 18.57 -92.42
N HIS A 54 9.33 18.89 -92.19
CA HIS A 54 8.30 19.09 -93.15
C HIS A 54 8.46 20.44 -93.89
N ALA A 55 9.00 21.47 -93.30
CA ALA A 55 9.31 22.75 -93.94
C ALA A 55 10.47 22.65 -94.95
N HIS A 56 11.35 21.67 -94.77
CA HIS A 56 12.46 21.43 -95.77
C HIS A 56 12.12 20.42 -96.84
N SER A 57 10.99 19.67 -96.84
CA SER A 57 10.67 18.60 -97.79
C SER A 57 9.70 19.03 -98.94
N SER A 58 9.34 20.30 -99.03
CA SER A 58 8.42 20.77 -100.09
C SER A 58 9.05 20.90 -101.47
N ASN A 59 10.27 20.32 -101.74
CA ASN A 59 10.95 20.49 -102.97
C ASN A 59 11.44 19.21 -103.70
N TYR A 60 10.85 18.01 -103.43
CA TYR A 60 11.16 16.82 -104.24
C TYR A 60 9.94 15.93 -104.50
N MET A 61 9.27 16.19 -105.66
CA MET A 61 8.48 15.21 -106.36
C MET A 61 9.42 14.26 -107.10
N ILE A 62 9.66 13.04 -106.59
CA ILE A 62 10.06 11.82 -107.36
C ILE A 62 9.82 10.53 -106.52
N ASN A 63 9.14 9.60 -107.22
CA ASN A 63 9.11 8.15 -106.98
C ASN A 63 7.98 7.54 -106.11
N ASN A 64 6.91 7.18 -106.84
CA ASN A 64 5.83 6.28 -106.42
C ASN A 64 6.20 4.77 -106.23
N GLN A 65 7.47 4.37 -106.28
CA GLN A 65 7.90 2.97 -106.13
C GLN A 65 8.54 2.66 -104.78
N ILE A 66 8.89 3.65 -104.00
CA ILE A 66 9.45 3.43 -102.69
C ILE A 66 8.34 3.30 -101.63
N HIS A 67 7.10 3.68 -101.91
CA HIS A 67 6.00 3.67 -100.94
C HIS A 67 5.44 2.32 -100.58
N ALA A 68 5.65 1.22 -101.37
CA ALA A 68 5.10 -0.09 -101.07
C ALA A 68 6.01 -0.90 -100.07
N SER A 69 7.33 -0.77 -100.19
CA SER A 69 8.24 -1.49 -99.30
C SER A 69 8.41 -0.80 -97.95
N THR A 70 8.29 0.53 -97.89
CA THR A 70 8.34 1.24 -96.59
C THR A 70 7.07 1.08 -95.74
N LYS A 71 5.90 0.76 -96.37
CA LYS A 71 4.65 0.57 -95.68
C LYS A 71 4.62 -0.81 -94.94
N SER A 72 5.30 -1.84 -95.44
CA SER A 72 5.44 -3.13 -94.75
C SER A 72 6.43 -3.05 -93.60
N MET A 73 7.56 -2.33 -93.82
CA MET A 73 8.52 -2.11 -92.69
C MET A 73 7.96 -1.18 -91.56
N LEU A 74 7.14 -0.20 -91.94
CA LEU A 74 6.48 0.65 -90.91
C LEU A 74 5.43 -0.13 -90.11
N GLY A 75 4.74 -1.14 -90.70
CA GLY A 75 3.80 -1.99 -90.00
C GLY A 75 4.49 -2.87 -88.96
N GLU A 76 5.65 -3.44 -89.23
CA GLU A 76 6.43 -4.26 -88.30
C GLU A 76 7.04 -3.39 -87.16
N SER A 77 7.53 -2.19 -87.50
CA SER A 77 8.04 -1.28 -86.48
C SER A 77 6.94 -0.79 -85.51
N ASP A 78 5.73 -0.55 -86.05
CA ASP A 78 4.59 -0.12 -85.17
C ASP A 78 4.10 -1.17 -84.23
N ILE A 79 4.12 -2.45 -84.67
CA ILE A 79 3.84 -3.60 -83.78
C ILE A 79 4.95 -3.78 -82.74
N PHE A 80 6.21 -3.66 -83.14
CA PHE A 80 7.35 -3.73 -82.18
C PHE A 80 7.29 -2.61 -81.13
N TYR A 81 7.03 -1.36 -81.50
CA TYR A 81 6.85 -0.22 -80.62
C TYR A 81 5.63 -0.37 -79.71
N ARG A 82 4.55 -1.01 -80.14
CA ARG A 82 3.38 -1.30 -79.34
C ARG A 82 3.70 -2.37 -78.30
N ILE A 83 4.31 -3.50 -78.63
CA ILE A 83 4.68 -4.57 -77.73
C ILE A 83 5.73 -4.10 -76.76
N PHE A 84 6.78 -3.40 -77.25
CA PHE A 84 7.85 -2.85 -76.40
C PHE A 84 7.32 -1.78 -75.41
N GLY A 85 6.45 -0.91 -75.91
CA GLY A 85 5.80 0.14 -75.14
C GLY A 85 4.87 -0.43 -74.05
N VAL A 86 4.18 -1.56 -74.28
CA VAL A 86 3.39 -2.27 -73.26
C VAL A 86 4.30 -2.89 -72.20
N GLY A 87 5.43 -3.53 -72.62
CA GLY A 87 6.40 -4.11 -71.67
C GLY A 87 7.02 -3.08 -70.74
N ILE A 88 7.40 -1.90 -71.28
CA ILE A 88 7.94 -0.79 -70.46
C ILE A 88 6.90 -0.26 -69.47
N LYS A 89 5.63 -0.15 -69.86
CA LYS A 89 4.55 0.29 -68.97
C LYS A 89 4.32 -0.69 -67.81
N VAL A 90 4.31 -1.99 -68.10
CA VAL A 90 4.18 -3.02 -67.05
C VAL A 90 5.36 -3.01 -66.07
N GLN A 91 6.60 -2.90 -66.57
CA GLN A 91 7.79 -2.75 -65.74
C GLN A 91 7.73 -1.51 -64.84
N LEU A 92 7.29 -0.36 -65.38
CA LEU A 92 7.13 0.87 -64.61
C LEU A 92 6.11 0.70 -63.47
N ILE A 93 4.98 0.04 -63.73
CA ILE A 93 3.95 -0.22 -62.72
C ILE A 93 4.52 -1.11 -61.59
N ILE A 94 5.26 -2.16 -61.96
CA ILE A 94 5.90 -3.05 -60.95
C ILE A 94 6.88 -2.28 -60.10
N VAL A 95 7.71 -1.42 -60.66
CA VAL A 95 8.68 -0.58 -59.92
C VAL A 95 7.96 0.38 -58.98
N LEU A 96 6.86 1.00 -59.40
CA LEU A 96 6.06 1.87 -58.53
C LEU A 96 5.44 1.10 -57.36
N ILE A 97 4.90 -0.09 -57.58
CA ILE A 97 4.33 -0.93 -56.52
C ILE A 97 5.41 -1.29 -55.49
N ILE A 98 6.62 -1.68 -55.95
CA ILE A 98 7.74 -2.02 -55.05
C ILE A 98 8.16 -0.77 -54.26
N LEU A 99 8.27 0.38 -54.91
CA LEU A 99 8.62 1.64 -54.24
C LEU A 99 7.58 2.03 -53.18
N ALA A 100 6.28 1.91 -53.49
CA ALA A 100 5.20 2.15 -52.56
C ALA A 100 5.29 1.24 -51.34
N LEU A 101 5.56 -0.06 -51.54
CA LEU A 101 5.71 -1.02 -50.48
C LEU A 101 6.89 -0.67 -49.56
N ILE A 102 8.04 -0.30 -50.12
CA ILE A 102 9.23 0.11 -49.36
C ILE A 102 8.92 1.34 -48.48
N ILE A 103 8.30 2.37 -49.09
CA ILE A 103 7.94 3.59 -48.36
C ILE A 103 6.92 3.30 -47.27
N PHE A 104 5.92 2.48 -47.56
CA PHE A 104 4.93 2.05 -46.56
C PHE A 104 5.61 1.37 -45.37
N LEU A 105 6.46 0.39 -45.59
CA LEU A 105 7.16 -0.34 -44.55
C LEU A 105 8.10 0.59 -43.74
N MET A 106 8.83 1.47 -44.41
CA MET A 106 9.74 2.43 -43.76
C MET A 106 8.97 3.37 -42.82
N VAL A 107 7.91 4.02 -43.33
CA VAL A 107 7.11 4.96 -42.54
C VAL A 107 6.39 4.25 -41.42
N PHE A 108 5.81 3.07 -41.67
CA PHE A 108 5.15 2.26 -40.66
C PHE A 108 6.12 1.86 -39.53
N PHE A 109 7.33 1.40 -39.86
CA PHE A 109 8.33 1.04 -38.88
C PHE A 109 8.78 2.24 -38.02
N LEU A 110 8.98 3.40 -38.63
CA LEU A 110 9.35 4.63 -37.92
C LEU A 110 8.26 5.08 -36.93
N LEU A 111 6.99 4.97 -37.34
CA LEU A 111 5.86 5.36 -36.51
C LEU A 111 5.63 4.36 -35.32
N THR A 112 5.83 3.08 -35.57
CA THR A 112 5.61 2.03 -34.55
C THR A 112 6.80 1.86 -33.59
N HIS A 113 8.00 2.27 -33.97
CA HIS A 113 9.21 2.14 -33.16
C HIS A 113 9.05 2.75 -31.75
N ARG A 114 8.43 3.93 -31.64
CA ARG A 114 8.22 4.60 -30.32
C ARG A 114 7.29 3.81 -29.41
N VAL A 115 6.27 3.18 -29.97
CA VAL A 115 5.32 2.34 -29.20
C VAL A 115 6.01 1.08 -28.71
N MET A 116 6.82 0.45 -29.58
CA MET A 116 7.60 -0.74 -29.24
C MET A 116 8.61 -0.43 -28.12
N ALA A 117 9.32 0.70 -28.19
CA ALA A 117 10.24 1.13 -27.13
C ALA A 117 9.54 1.35 -25.80
N TYR A 118 8.34 1.92 -25.80
CA TYR A 118 7.54 2.09 -24.57
C TYR A 118 7.10 0.74 -23.99
N MET A 119 6.64 -0.19 -24.81
CA MET A 119 6.30 -1.55 -24.38
C MET A 119 7.50 -2.29 -23.78
N MET A 120 8.69 -2.13 -24.35
CA MET A 120 9.93 -2.71 -23.81
C MET A 120 10.28 -2.10 -22.45
N ASN A 121 10.06 -0.80 -22.23
CA ASN A 121 10.26 -0.17 -20.92
C ASN A 121 9.31 -0.73 -19.87
N ILE A 122 8.03 -0.95 -20.21
CA ILE A 122 7.06 -1.58 -19.30
C ILE A 122 7.52 -3.00 -18.93
N LEU A 123 7.93 -3.77 -19.93
CA LEU A 123 8.43 -5.14 -19.71
C LEU A 123 9.67 -5.15 -18.81
N GLN A 124 10.63 -4.28 -19.10
CA GLN A 124 11.86 -4.17 -18.30
C GLN A 124 11.56 -3.76 -16.86
N GLY A 125 10.68 -2.76 -16.64
CA GLY A 125 10.25 -2.36 -15.31
C GLY A 125 9.56 -3.51 -14.56
N ALA A 126 8.68 -4.27 -15.23
CA ALA A 126 8.04 -5.44 -14.65
C ALA A 126 9.04 -6.55 -14.29
N CYS A 127 10.08 -6.78 -15.11
CA CYS A 127 11.16 -7.71 -14.80
C CYS A 127 11.98 -7.26 -13.59
N THR A 128 12.32 -5.98 -13.49
CA THR A 128 13.04 -5.42 -12.32
C THR A 128 12.24 -5.62 -11.02
N MET A 129 10.92 -5.42 -11.07
CA MET A 129 10.04 -5.70 -9.93
C MET A 129 9.96 -7.21 -9.62
N ALA A 130 9.96 -8.08 -10.63
CA ALA A 130 9.98 -9.54 -10.45
C ALA A 130 11.28 -10.02 -9.79
N ASP A 131 12.40 -9.32 -10.01
CA ASP A 131 13.68 -9.56 -9.36
C ASP A 131 13.74 -9.02 -7.90
N GLY A 132 12.64 -8.43 -7.42
CA GLY A 132 12.48 -8.00 -6.02
C GLY A 132 12.70 -6.51 -5.76
N ASP A 133 13.01 -5.70 -6.77
CA ASP A 133 13.11 -4.24 -6.65
C ASP A 133 11.75 -3.58 -6.90
N PHE A 134 10.95 -3.46 -5.83
CA PHE A 134 9.65 -2.79 -5.85
C PHE A 134 9.74 -1.27 -5.71
N SER A 135 10.94 -0.69 -5.53
CA SER A 135 11.11 0.76 -5.51
C SER A 135 11.10 1.39 -6.91
N HIS A 136 11.38 0.58 -7.94
CA HIS A 136 11.33 1.02 -9.32
C HIS A 136 9.90 1.39 -9.73
N ARG A 137 9.74 2.48 -10.52
CA ARG A 137 8.44 2.89 -11.08
C ARG A 137 8.54 3.00 -12.59
N ILE A 138 7.55 2.43 -13.26
CA ILE A 138 7.41 2.50 -14.71
C ILE A 138 6.85 3.88 -15.06
N ASP A 139 7.52 4.58 -15.99
CA ASP A 139 7.10 5.90 -16.44
C ASP A 139 5.80 5.83 -17.25
N VAL A 140 4.76 6.53 -16.81
CA VAL A 140 3.45 6.58 -17.48
C VAL A 140 3.42 7.74 -18.45
N ARG A 141 3.67 7.48 -19.76
CA ARG A 141 3.86 8.53 -20.78
C ARG A 141 2.62 8.89 -21.56
N TYR A 142 1.70 7.95 -21.75
CA TYR A 142 0.54 8.10 -22.61
C TYR A 142 -0.75 7.80 -21.81
N HIS A 143 -1.90 8.12 -22.41
CA HIS A 143 -3.21 7.82 -21.81
C HIS A 143 -3.90 6.67 -22.58
N ASP A 144 -3.16 5.60 -22.85
CA ASP A 144 -3.63 4.44 -23.60
C ASP A 144 -3.68 3.18 -22.73
N GLU A 145 -3.99 2.05 -23.34
CA GLU A 145 -4.09 0.75 -22.69
C GLU A 145 -2.76 0.34 -22.01
N PHE A 146 -1.62 0.67 -22.60
CA PHE A 146 -0.30 0.37 -22.06
C PHE A 146 0.01 1.22 -20.81
N SER A 147 -0.43 2.46 -20.81
CA SER A 147 -0.31 3.33 -19.64
C SER A 147 -1.17 2.84 -18.48
N SER A 148 -2.35 2.28 -18.77
CA SER A 148 -3.18 1.63 -17.74
C SER A 148 -2.51 0.38 -17.16
N ILE A 149 -1.78 -0.39 -17.99
CA ILE A 149 -0.98 -1.52 -17.53
C ILE A 149 0.17 -1.04 -16.63
N ALA A 150 0.93 -0.02 -17.07
CA ALA A 150 2.02 0.56 -16.30
C ALA A 150 1.55 1.09 -14.93
N ASP A 151 0.42 1.81 -14.89
CA ASP A 151 -0.20 2.29 -13.65
C ASP A 151 -0.61 1.14 -12.72
N THR A 152 -1.22 0.09 -13.28
CA THR A 152 -1.62 -1.09 -12.52
C THR A 152 -0.41 -1.81 -11.90
N ILE A 153 0.69 -1.94 -12.66
CA ILE A 153 1.94 -2.54 -12.18
C ILE A 153 2.56 -1.66 -11.07
N ASN A 154 2.59 -0.34 -11.23
CA ASN A 154 3.08 0.59 -10.22
C ASN A 154 2.27 0.48 -8.91
N ARG A 155 0.93 0.43 -9.00
CA ARG A 155 0.07 0.23 -7.82
C ARG A 155 0.29 -1.11 -7.14
N MET A 156 0.58 -2.16 -7.90
CA MET A 156 0.93 -3.45 -7.34
C MET A 156 2.28 -3.38 -6.60
N ALA A 157 3.27 -2.67 -7.15
CA ALA A 157 4.54 -2.41 -6.50
C ALA A 157 4.36 -1.64 -5.18
N ASP A 158 3.53 -0.56 -5.16
CA ASP A 158 3.19 0.20 -3.95
C ASP A 158 2.58 -0.71 -2.87
N THR A 159 1.68 -1.61 -3.28
CA THR A 159 1.02 -2.54 -2.36
C THR A 159 2.01 -3.54 -1.75
N VAL A 160 2.89 -4.12 -2.57
CA VAL A 160 3.91 -5.09 -2.12
C VAL A 160 4.93 -4.41 -1.21
N GLU A 161 5.38 -3.20 -1.56
CA GLU A 161 6.31 -2.41 -0.73
C GLU A 161 5.70 -2.09 0.64
N ALA A 162 4.44 -1.65 0.68
CA ALA A 162 3.71 -1.40 1.92
C ALA A 162 3.51 -2.69 2.77
N MET A 163 3.27 -3.84 2.12
CA MET A 163 3.17 -5.12 2.82
C MET A 163 4.52 -5.54 3.42
N LYS A 164 5.61 -5.40 2.66
CA LYS A 164 6.97 -5.72 3.12
C LYS A 164 7.40 -4.84 4.30
N GLN A 165 7.06 -3.55 4.25
CA GLN A 165 7.33 -2.64 5.36
C GLN A 165 6.57 -3.03 6.62
N LYS A 166 5.27 -3.36 6.51
CA LYS A 166 4.47 -3.84 7.63
C LYS A 166 4.99 -5.16 8.22
N GLU A 167 5.45 -6.07 7.36
CA GLU A 167 6.05 -7.34 7.79
C GLU A 167 7.35 -7.09 8.57
N GLN A 168 8.20 -6.20 8.08
CA GLN A 168 9.45 -5.81 8.74
C GLN A 168 9.18 -5.15 10.09
N GLU A 169 8.24 -4.18 10.18
CA GLU A 169 7.82 -3.55 11.43
C GLU A 169 7.27 -4.58 12.45
N ALA A 170 6.50 -5.56 11.96
CA ALA A 170 5.99 -6.65 12.80
C ALA A 170 7.12 -7.57 13.30
N GLU A 171 8.12 -7.86 12.48
CA GLU A 171 9.27 -8.69 12.87
C GLU A 171 10.18 -7.94 13.86
N GLU A 172 10.45 -6.66 13.63
CA GLU A 172 11.20 -5.82 14.59
C GLU A 172 10.48 -5.74 15.94
N THR A 173 9.17 -5.51 15.94
CA THR A 173 8.34 -5.51 17.15
C THR A 173 8.39 -6.86 17.88
N LYS A 174 8.35 -7.99 17.16
CA LYS A 174 8.48 -9.33 17.71
C LYS A 174 9.85 -9.56 18.37
N ASN A 175 10.91 -9.13 17.72
CA ASN A 175 12.27 -9.30 18.23
C ASN A 175 12.52 -8.43 19.47
N GLU A 176 12.02 -7.19 19.47
CA GLU A 176 12.03 -6.32 20.65
C GLU A 176 11.24 -6.92 21.81
N LEU A 177 10.06 -7.48 21.54
CA LEU A 177 9.26 -8.20 22.51
C LEU A 177 10.05 -9.32 23.19
N ILE A 178 10.67 -10.21 22.40
CA ILE A 178 11.44 -11.34 22.92
C ILE A 178 12.58 -10.85 23.83
N THR A 179 13.29 -9.80 23.41
CA THR A 179 14.43 -9.24 24.15
C THR A 179 14.00 -8.63 25.48
N ASN A 180 12.96 -7.79 25.46
CA ASN A 180 12.45 -7.11 26.66
C ASN A 180 11.86 -8.09 27.67
N VAL A 181 11.07 -9.06 27.19
CA VAL A 181 10.49 -10.12 28.02
C VAL A 181 11.59 -10.98 28.66
N ALA A 182 12.58 -11.42 27.90
CA ALA A 182 13.69 -12.21 28.42
C ALA A 182 14.45 -11.47 29.54
N HIS A 183 14.68 -10.17 29.38
CA HIS A 183 15.29 -9.33 30.40
C HIS A 183 14.42 -9.22 31.65
N ASP A 184 13.12 -8.91 31.47
CA ASP A 184 12.18 -8.70 32.60
C ASP A 184 11.86 -10.00 33.37
N LEU A 185 11.95 -11.18 32.73
CA LEU A 185 11.87 -12.49 33.39
C LEU A 185 13.17 -12.87 34.10
N ARG A 186 14.34 -12.56 33.54
CA ARG A 186 15.65 -12.92 34.10
C ARG A 186 15.87 -12.26 35.47
N THR A 187 15.49 -11.00 35.62
CA THR A 187 15.74 -10.21 36.83
C THR A 187 15.08 -10.82 38.10
N PRO A 188 13.74 -11.08 38.13
CA PRO A 188 13.13 -11.73 39.30
C PRO A 188 13.61 -13.16 39.49
N LEU A 189 13.87 -13.93 38.44
CA LEU A 189 14.37 -15.29 38.48
C LEU A 189 15.75 -15.36 39.16
N THR A 190 16.67 -14.48 38.77
CA THR A 190 18.01 -14.40 39.40
C THR A 190 17.88 -14.04 40.89
N SER A 191 16.96 -13.13 41.25
CA SER A 191 16.72 -12.78 42.65
C SER A 191 16.17 -13.97 43.47
N ILE A 192 15.20 -14.71 42.89
CA ILE A 192 14.63 -15.92 43.51
C ILE A 192 15.74 -16.93 43.81
N ILE A 193 16.55 -17.26 42.81
CA ILE A 193 17.66 -18.20 42.94
C ILE A 193 18.65 -17.73 44.02
N GLY A 194 19.05 -16.45 43.98
CA GLY A 194 20.00 -15.87 44.91
C GLY A 194 19.51 -15.92 46.40
N TYR A 195 18.25 -15.56 46.64
CA TYR A 195 17.70 -15.62 48.01
C TYR A 195 17.50 -17.06 48.49
N ILE A 196 17.12 -18.00 47.62
CA ILE A 196 17.05 -19.43 47.95
C ILE A 196 18.46 -19.95 48.28
N ASP A 197 19.49 -19.60 47.51
CA ASP A 197 20.86 -19.99 47.75
C ASP A 197 21.37 -19.48 49.12
N ILE A 198 21.04 -18.23 49.50
CA ILE A 198 21.36 -17.66 50.80
C ILE A 198 20.68 -18.49 51.93
N VAL A 199 19.38 -18.77 51.79
CA VAL A 199 18.62 -19.53 52.79
C VAL A 199 19.15 -20.95 52.95
N ASN A 200 19.61 -21.60 51.86
CA ASN A 200 20.11 -22.98 51.87
C ASN A 200 21.56 -23.11 52.38
N ASN A 201 22.43 -22.13 52.00
CA ASN A 201 23.87 -22.26 52.17
C ASN A 201 24.44 -21.46 53.35
N MET A 202 23.62 -20.63 54.05
CA MET A 202 24.04 -19.90 55.27
C MET A 202 23.39 -20.51 56.53
N PRO A 203 24.10 -21.36 57.28
CA PRO A 203 23.56 -22.01 58.45
C PRO A 203 23.31 -21.06 59.64
N ASP A 204 24.01 -19.91 59.68
CA ASP A 204 23.95 -18.96 60.80
C ASP A 204 22.85 -17.87 60.60
N LEU A 205 21.94 -18.04 59.68
CA LEU A 205 20.81 -17.14 59.50
C LEU A 205 19.83 -17.22 60.69
N SER A 206 19.48 -16.06 61.22
CA SER A 206 18.40 -16.00 62.22
C SER A 206 17.05 -16.36 61.57
N GLU A 207 16.12 -16.92 62.33
CA GLU A 207 14.76 -17.25 61.90
C GLU A 207 14.05 -16.01 61.20
N LYS A 208 14.30 -14.81 61.74
CA LYS A 208 13.75 -13.57 61.18
C LYS A 208 14.31 -13.30 59.79
N GLN A 209 15.61 -13.41 59.57
CA GLN A 209 16.24 -13.23 58.29
C GLN A 209 15.80 -14.28 57.26
N ARG A 210 15.70 -15.56 57.70
CA ARG A 210 15.19 -16.65 56.87
C ARG A 210 13.76 -16.38 56.42
N SER A 211 12.88 -15.97 57.32
CA SER A 211 11.51 -15.62 56.99
C SER A 211 11.42 -14.42 56.02
N GLU A 212 12.27 -13.41 56.21
CA GLU A 212 12.34 -12.24 55.33
C GLU A 212 12.78 -12.63 53.91
N TYR A 213 13.84 -13.44 53.76
CA TYR A 213 14.29 -13.89 52.45
C TYR A 213 13.27 -14.77 51.72
N LEU A 214 12.57 -15.65 52.44
CA LEU A 214 11.48 -16.45 51.88
C LEU A 214 10.31 -15.57 51.46
N LYS A 215 9.98 -14.52 52.22
CA LYS A 215 8.94 -13.55 51.80
C LYS A 215 9.33 -12.82 50.53
N ILE A 216 10.57 -12.32 50.42
CA ILE A 216 11.07 -11.68 49.22
C ILE A 216 11.02 -12.63 48.00
N THR A 217 11.43 -13.89 48.23
CA THR A 217 11.39 -14.93 47.20
C THR A 217 9.96 -15.15 46.69
N TRP A 218 8.98 -15.25 47.58
CA TRP A 218 7.58 -15.43 47.25
C TRP A 218 7.02 -14.24 46.50
N GLU A 219 7.33 -13.00 46.89
CA GLU A 219 6.93 -11.77 46.18
C GLU A 219 7.52 -11.73 44.76
N LYS A 220 8.78 -12.13 44.59
CA LYS A 220 9.42 -12.18 43.24
C LYS A 220 8.83 -13.30 42.38
N ALA A 221 8.45 -14.46 42.97
CA ALA A 221 7.78 -15.54 42.25
C ALA A 221 6.38 -15.12 41.76
N ARG A 222 5.60 -14.43 42.59
CA ARG A 222 4.30 -13.88 42.25
C ARG A 222 4.42 -12.83 41.11
N LYS A 223 5.45 -12.00 41.18
CA LYS A 223 5.74 -11.04 40.11
C LYS A 223 6.05 -11.75 38.77
N LEU A 224 6.85 -12.82 38.83
CA LEU A 224 7.19 -13.62 37.65
C LEU A 224 5.95 -14.29 37.05
N GLU A 225 5.07 -14.87 37.89
CA GLU A 225 3.79 -15.43 37.46
C GLU A 225 2.93 -14.40 36.73
N LYS A 226 2.80 -13.18 37.28
CA LYS A 226 2.06 -12.08 36.64
C LYS A 226 2.64 -11.71 35.25
N LEU A 227 3.97 -11.60 35.16
CA LEU A 227 4.66 -11.29 33.88
C LEU A 227 4.38 -12.36 32.81
N ILE A 228 4.41 -13.65 33.21
CA ILE A 228 4.10 -14.75 32.28
C ILE A 228 2.65 -14.67 31.81
N ASN A 229 1.69 -14.42 32.72
CA ASN A 229 0.28 -14.31 32.39
C ASN A 229 -0.02 -13.10 31.47
N GLU A 230 0.63 -11.97 31.70
CA GLU A 230 0.55 -10.81 30.82
C GLU A 230 1.09 -11.12 29.41
N LEU A 231 2.23 -11.83 29.32
CA LEU A 231 2.81 -12.26 28.04
C LEU A 231 1.88 -13.21 27.28
N PHE A 232 1.31 -14.23 27.96
CA PHE A 232 0.36 -15.14 27.33
C PHE A 232 -0.88 -14.41 26.84
N SER A 233 -1.41 -13.48 27.61
CA SER A 233 -2.56 -12.67 27.24
C SER A 233 -2.25 -11.82 26.01
N PHE A 234 -1.09 -11.16 26.02
CA PHE A 234 -0.62 -10.36 24.90
C PHE A 234 -0.47 -11.19 23.60
N THR A 235 0.16 -12.36 23.68
CA THR A 235 0.35 -13.22 22.49
C THR A 235 -0.98 -13.71 21.92
N LYS A 236 -1.93 -14.10 22.76
CA LYS A 236 -3.27 -14.51 22.32
C LYS A 236 -4.01 -13.38 21.60
N ILE A 237 -3.96 -12.18 22.13
CA ILE A 237 -4.65 -11.01 21.56
C ILE A 237 -3.99 -10.55 20.25
N SER A 238 -2.65 -10.46 20.22
CA SER A 238 -1.89 -9.95 19.07
C SER A 238 -1.94 -10.85 17.83
N TYR A 239 -2.10 -12.15 18.00
CA TYR A 239 -2.13 -13.12 16.90
C TYR A 239 -3.54 -13.62 16.53
N GLY A 240 -4.58 -12.89 16.93
CA GLY A 240 -5.96 -13.13 16.49
C GLY A 240 -6.58 -14.46 16.95
N GLY A 241 -6.02 -15.07 18.02
CA GLY A 241 -6.38 -16.41 18.45
C GLY A 241 -7.38 -16.52 19.60
N MET A 242 -7.95 -15.43 20.10
CA MET A 242 -8.85 -15.50 21.23
C MET A 242 -10.30 -15.33 20.77
N PRO A 243 -11.09 -16.42 20.69
CA PRO A 243 -12.53 -16.28 20.51
C PRO A 243 -13.09 -15.54 21.73
N MET A 244 -13.57 -14.30 21.52
CA MET A 244 -14.21 -13.54 22.59
C MET A 244 -15.57 -14.14 22.90
N ARG A 245 -15.85 -14.33 24.18
CA ARG A 245 -17.15 -14.77 24.65
C ARG A 245 -18.03 -13.54 24.92
N MET A 246 -18.64 -13.04 23.86
CA MET A 246 -19.51 -11.86 23.93
C MET A 246 -20.82 -12.23 24.61
N GLU A 247 -21.03 -11.72 25.81
CA GLU A 247 -22.22 -11.91 26.63
C GLU A 247 -22.82 -10.55 26.99
N LYS A 248 -24.11 -10.54 27.33
CA LYS A 248 -24.78 -9.33 27.80
C LYS A 248 -24.46 -9.14 29.28
N ILE A 249 -23.64 -8.16 29.62
CA ILE A 249 -23.19 -7.85 30.97
C ILE A 249 -23.57 -6.42 31.39
N ASP A 250 -23.73 -6.22 32.69
CA ASP A 250 -23.90 -4.91 33.28
C ASP A 250 -22.54 -4.34 33.68
N VAL A 251 -22.05 -3.37 32.93
CA VAL A 251 -20.70 -2.85 33.17
C VAL A 251 -20.61 -2.01 34.44
N ILE A 252 -21.71 -1.45 34.94
CA ILE A 252 -21.72 -0.71 36.22
C ILE A 252 -21.49 -1.67 37.36
N LYS A 253 -22.20 -2.80 37.37
CA LYS A 253 -21.99 -3.86 38.40
C LYS A 253 -20.59 -4.46 38.31
N LEU A 254 -20.04 -4.58 37.10
CA LEU A 254 -18.66 -5.03 36.95
C LEU A 254 -17.68 -4.05 37.61
N LEU A 255 -17.86 -2.73 37.41
CA LEU A 255 -17.00 -1.72 38.06
C LEU A 255 -17.18 -1.66 39.57
N GLU A 256 -18.38 -1.87 40.09
CA GLU A 256 -18.64 -2.00 41.53
C GLU A 256 -17.87 -3.19 42.11
N GLN A 257 -17.97 -4.34 41.45
CA GLN A 257 -17.27 -5.56 41.89
C GLN A 257 -15.74 -5.37 41.84
N GLU A 258 -15.18 -4.78 40.82
CA GLU A 258 -13.74 -4.49 40.72
C GLU A 258 -13.26 -3.51 41.81
N ALA A 259 -14.06 -2.47 42.11
CA ALA A 259 -13.75 -1.53 43.16
C ALA A 259 -13.76 -2.20 44.54
N ASP A 260 -14.72 -3.10 44.81
CA ASP A 260 -14.82 -3.88 46.05
C ASP A 260 -13.66 -4.88 46.19
N GLU A 261 -13.27 -5.56 45.13
CA GLU A 261 -12.16 -6.52 45.12
C GLU A 261 -10.81 -5.83 45.42
N LEU A 262 -10.61 -4.62 44.89
CA LEU A 262 -9.42 -3.81 45.11
C LEU A 262 -9.44 -2.99 46.41
N TYR A 263 -10.54 -2.98 47.16
CA TYR A 263 -10.68 -2.22 48.42
C TYR A 263 -9.53 -2.46 49.43
N PRO A 264 -9.09 -3.71 49.72
CA PRO A 264 -7.95 -3.94 50.60
C PRO A 264 -6.68 -3.24 50.10
N THR A 265 -6.45 -3.26 48.78
CA THR A 265 -5.27 -2.64 48.15
C THR A 265 -5.34 -1.11 48.22
N PHE A 266 -6.52 -0.52 48.05
CA PHE A 266 -6.72 0.92 48.27
C PHE A 266 -6.39 1.30 49.69
N LYS A 267 -6.88 0.55 50.68
CA LYS A 267 -6.63 0.78 52.11
C LYS A 267 -5.15 0.65 52.49
N GLU A 268 -4.45 -0.35 51.97
CA GLU A 268 -3.01 -0.53 52.19
C GLU A 268 -2.18 0.63 51.62
N ASN A 269 -2.65 1.28 50.54
CA ASN A 269 -1.99 2.41 49.93
C ASN A 269 -2.53 3.78 50.40
N GLU A 270 -3.39 3.81 51.41
CA GLU A 270 -4.04 5.02 51.96
C GLU A 270 -4.80 5.82 50.88
N LEU A 271 -5.46 5.11 49.94
CA LEU A 271 -6.24 5.67 48.84
C LEU A 271 -7.74 5.52 49.13
N GLU A 272 -8.50 6.55 48.79
CA GLU A 272 -9.96 6.52 48.76
C GLU A 272 -10.42 6.32 47.31
N CYS A 273 -11.29 5.34 47.07
CA CYS A 273 -11.90 5.11 45.79
C CYS A 273 -13.35 5.57 45.79
N LEU A 274 -13.70 6.49 44.88
CA LEU A 274 -15.05 6.99 44.72
C LEU A 274 -15.60 6.51 43.36
N LEU A 275 -16.73 5.81 43.39
CA LEU A 275 -17.49 5.43 42.18
C LEU A 275 -18.67 6.37 42.02
N GLU A 276 -18.68 7.15 40.95
CA GLU A 276 -19.70 8.12 40.60
C GLU A 276 -20.38 7.66 39.29
N THR A 277 -21.57 7.04 39.41
CA THR A 277 -22.33 6.53 38.26
C THR A 277 -23.53 7.44 37.98
N ASP A 278 -23.81 7.67 36.68
CA ASP A 278 -24.97 8.44 36.22
C ASP A 278 -26.22 7.57 36.01
N ALA A 279 -26.06 6.23 36.04
CA ALA A 279 -27.12 5.24 35.89
C ALA A 279 -26.91 4.08 36.88
N ASP A 280 -27.98 3.41 37.25
CA ASP A 280 -27.94 2.23 38.15
C ASP A 280 -27.50 0.95 37.39
N SER A 281 -27.61 0.92 36.06
CA SER A 281 -27.31 -0.24 35.23
C SER A 281 -27.05 0.20 33.79
N CYS A 282 -26.02 -0.37 33.16
CA CYS A 282 -25.73 -0.19 31.74
C CYS A 282 -25.32 -1.52 31.12
N MET A 283 -26.18 -2.02 30.21
CA MET A 283 -25.96 -3.30 29.53
C MET A 283 -25.10 -3.10 28.27
N ILE A 284 -24.01 -3.86 28.17
CA ILE A 284 -23.13 -3.92 27.01
C ILE A 284 -23.00 -5.37 26.52
N MET A 285 -22.56 -5.54 25.24
CA MET A 285 -22.14 -6.85 24.74
C MET A 285 -20.62 -6.95 24.89
N ALA A 286 -20.15 -7.81 25.78
CA ALA A 286 -18.72 -7.88 26.08
C ALA A 286 -18.30 -9.25 26.65
N ASP A 287 -16.99 -9.52 26.60
CA ASP A 287 -16.34 -10.59 27.33
C ASP A 287 -15.95 -10.04 28.72
N GLY A 288 -16.68 -10.48 29.76
CA GLY A 288 -16.50 -9.99 31.12
C GLY A 288 -15.09 -10.22 31.67
N GLU A 289 -14.49 -11.40 31.42
CA GLU A 289 -13.13 -11.69 31.86
C GLU A 289 -12.09 -10.76 31.22
N GLN A 290 -12.30 -10.37 29.97
CA GLN A 290 -11.39 -9.45 29.32
C GLN A 290 -11.58 -8.01 29.82
N LEU A 291 -12.81 -7.57 30.10
CA LEU A 291 -13.04 -6.24 30.66
C LEU A 291 -12.52 -6.10 32.09
N VAL A 292 -12.63 -7.14 32.92
CA VAL A 292 -11.95 -7.19 34.23
C VAL A 292 -10.45 -6.87 34.08
N ARG A 293 -9.77 -7.47 33.12
CA ARG A 293 -8.35 -7.19 32.84
C ARG A 293 -8.09 -5.74 32.41
N VAL A 294 -9.02 -5.12 31.65
CA VAL A 294 -8.90 -3.70 31.31
C VAL A 294 -8.91 -2.85 32.58
N PHE A 295 -9.92 -3.06 33.43
CA PHE A 295 -10.08 -2.27 34.67
C PHE A 295 -8.99 -2.55 35.67
N ASP A 296 -8.55 -3.80 35.86
CA ASP A 296 -7.38 -4.17 36.65
C ASP A 296 -6.11 -3.41 36.25
N ASN A 297 -5.85 -3.32 34.93
CA ASN A 297 -4.70 -2.60 34.41
C ASN A 297 -4.80 -1.08 34.64
N LEU A 298 -5.97 -0.51 34.47
CA LEU A 298 -6.20 0.93 34.65
C LEU A 298 -6.21 1.31 36.12
N LEU A 299 -6.91 0.55 36.98
CA LEU A 299 -6.96 0.77 38.44
C LEU A 299 -5.62 0.49 39.07
N GLY A 300 -4.91 -0.58 38.66
CA GLY A 300 -3.55 -0.85 39.11
C GLY A 300 -2.58 0.28 38.80
N ASN A 301 -2.68 0.89 37.63
CA ASN A 301 -1.92 2.11 37.29
C ASN A 301 -2.36 3.29 38.17
N ALA A 302 -3.65 3.48 38.35
CA ALA A 302 -4.18 4.57 39.21
C ALA A 302 -3.69 4.43 40.66
N ILE A 303 -3.65 3.23 41.22
CA ILE A 303 -3.09 2.95 42.57
C ILE A 303 -1.61 3.31 42.61
N LYS A 304 -0.85 2.80 41.64
CA LYS A 304 0.60 2.96 41.59
C LYS A 304 1.03 4.42 41.49
N TYR A 305 0.40 5.16 40.59
CA TYR A 305 0.79 6.53 40.29
C TYR A 305 -0.05 7.61 40.97
N GLY A 306 -1.19 7.22 41.57
CA GLY A 306 -2.09 8.11 42.31
C GLY A 306 -1.81 8.25 43.82
N ARG A 307 -0.80 7.55 44.38
CA ARG A 307 -0.48 7.50 45.84
C ARG A 307 -0.43 8.88 46.52
N TYR A 308 0.13 9.86 45.85
CA TYR A 308 0.28 11.20 46.41
C TYR A 308 -1.04 11.98 46.46
N GLY A 309 -1.99 11.66 45.59
CA GLY A 309 -3.29 12.33 45.53
C GLY A 309 -4.34 11.76 46.47
N LYS A 310 -4.05 10.62 47.15
CA LYS A 310 -4.90 9.94 48.12
C LYS A 310 -6.32 9.60 47.66
N MET A 311 -6.63 9.78 46.40
CA MET A 311 -7.96 9.57 45.81
C MET A 311 -7.87 8.99 44.39
N ILE A 312 -8.73 8.03 44.14
CA ILE A 312 -9.05 7.54 42.77
C ILE A 312 -10.54 7.75 42.57
N ARG A 313 -10.93 8.19 41.37
CA ARG A 313 -12.33 8.41 41.03
C ARG A 313 -12.67 7.67 39.76
N ILE A 314 -13.71 6.84 39.84
CA ILE A 314 -14.29 6.14 38.70
C ILE A 314 -15.59 6.90 38.37
N ARG A 315 -15.74 7.39 37.12
CA ARG A 315 -16.94 8.08 36.67
C ARG A 315 -17.50 7.36 35.46
N THR A 316 -18.82 7.23 35.40
CA THR A 316 -19.51 6.78 34.21
C THR A 316 -20.42 7.86 33.66
N LEU A 317 -20.54 7.88 32.35
CA LEU A 317 -21.49 8.69 31.62
C LEU A 317 -22.15 7.83 30.53
N THR A 318 -23.43 7.54 30.71
CA THR A 318 -24.19 6.64 29.85
C THR A 318 -24.97 7.44 28.81
N GLU A 319 -24.70 7.18 27.53
CA GLU A 319 -25.44 7.70 26.38
C GLU A 319 -26.24 6.57 25.72
N ASN A 320 -27.14 6.90 24.80
CA ASN A 320 -28.01 5.92 24.15
C ASN A 320 -27.24 4.80 23.42
N THR A 321 -26.06 5.12 22.85
CA THR A 321 -25.29 4.20 22.00
C THR A 321 -23.95 3.79 22.59
N GLN A 322 -23.50 4.48 23.66
CA GLN A 322 -22.17 4.25 24.25
C GLN A 322 -22.18 4.57 25.75
N ILE A 323 -21.25 3.99 26.48
CA ILE A 323 -20.91 4.37 27.84
C ILE A 323 -19.46 4.85 27.88
N GLN A 324 -19.21 5.97 28.54
CA GLN A 324 -17.88 6.49 28.83
C GLN A 324 -17.54 6.17 30.27
N ILE A 325 -16.38 5.57 30.52
CA ILE A 325 -15.88 5.18 31.83
C ILE A 325 -14.54 5.91 32.01
N GLN A 326 -14.46 6.77 33.01
CA GLN A 326 -13.29 7.56 33.33
C GLN A 326 -12.68 7.09 34.65
N ILE A 327 -11.40 6.70 34.63
CA ILE A 327 -10.61 6.40 35.81
C ILE A 327 -9.64 7.55 36.01
N VAL A 328 -9.81 8.27 37.13
CA VAL A 328 -9.06 9.50 37.45
C VAL A 328 -8.18 9.23 38.64
N ASN A 329 -6.90 9.51 38.52
CA ASN A 329 -5.95 9.51 39.60
C ASN A 329 -5.23 10.87 39.71
N TYR A 330 -4.94 11.28 40.91
CA TYR A 330 -4.30 12.56 41.24
C TYR A 330 -2.85 12.30 41.67
N GLY A 331 -1.97 12.26 40.64
CA GLY A 331 -0.55 11.99 40.79
C GLY A 331 0.31 12.99 40.00
N SER A 332 1.52 12.60 39.70
CA SER A 332 2.41 13.40 38.85
C SER A 332 1.82 13.55 37.45
N VAL A 333 1.91 14.76 36.88
CA VAL A 333 1.47 15.04 35.51
C VAL A 333 2.34 14.28 34.52
N ILE A 334 1.72 13.60 33.58
CA ILE A 334 2.43 12.96 32.47
C ILE A 334 2.73 14.02 31.42
N PRO A 335 4.01 14.21 31.01
CA PRO A 335 4.36 15.14 29.96
C PRO A 335 3.56 14.91 28.67
N ALA A 336 3.11 15.99 28.01
CA ALA A 336 2.27 15.89 26.82
C ALA A 336 2.94 15.09 25.68
N GLU A 337 4.26 15.15 25.59
CA GLU A 337 5.07 14.40 24.62
C GLU A 337 5.00 12.88 24.82
N ASN A 338 4.72 12.41 26.04
CA ASN A 338 4.64 10.98 26.37
C ASN A 338 3.24 10.40 26.21
N LEU A 339 2.18 11.23 26.22
CA LEU A 339 0.79 10.78 26.14
C LEU A 339 0.48 9.90 24.92
N PRO A 340 0.94 10.23 23.70
CA PRO A 340 0.67 9.42 22.51
C PRO A 340 1.24 8.00 22.58
N PHE A 341 2.31 7.82 23.35
CA PHE A 341 3.06 6.55 23.42
C PHE A 341 2.65 5.66 24.57
N LEU A 342 1.78 6.12 25.50
CA LEU A 342 1.41 5.35 26.70
C LEU A 342 0.75 3.99 26.41
N PHE A 343 0.08 3.88 25.25
CA PHE A 343 -0.54 2.65 24.81
C PHE A 343 0.36 1.81 23.90
N GLU A 344 1.58 2.30 23.61
CA GLU A 344 2.57 1.53 22.86
C GLU A 344 3.16 0.43 23.75
N LYS A 345 3.52 -0.67 23.11
CA LYS A 345 4.05 -1.87 23.76
C LYS A 345 5.40 -1.54 24.42
N PHE A 346 5.57 -1.97 25.68
CA PHE A 346 6.79 -1.79 26.49
C PHE A 346 7.14 -0.32 26.81
N TYR A 347 6.29 0.63 26.45
CA TYR A 347 6.55 2.03 26.71
C TYR A 347 6.43 2.33 28.22
N LYS A 348 7.39 3.08 28.76
CA LYS A 348 7.45 3.54 30.16
C LYS A 348 7.94 4.99 30.16
N VAL A 349 7.23 5.88 30.84
CA VAL A 349 7.55 7.33 30.91
C VAL A 349 8.92 7.59 31.56
N ASP A 350 9.35 6.74 32.49
CA ASP A 350 10.58 6.92 33.28
C ASP A 350 11.52 5.70 33.21
N ALA A 351 12.04 5.37 32.01
CA ALA A 351 13.03 4.30 31.87
C ALA A 351 14.40 4.64 32.54
N SER A 352 14.66 5.92 32.89
CA SER A 352 15.99 6.39 33.32
C SER A 352 16.13 6.82 34.78
N ARG A 353 15.03 7.01 35.54
CA ARG A 353 15.08 7.67 36.85
C ARG A 353 14.86 6.79 38.09
N GLN A 354 14.31 5.59 37.96
CA GLN A 354 14.22 4.65 39.06
C GLN A 354 14.34 3.19 38.58
N PRO A 355 15.33 2.41 39.08
CA PRO A 355 15.45 0.97 38.80
C PRO A 355 14.26 0.14 39.31
N SER A 356 13.34 0.77 40.06
CA SER A 356 12.17 0.16 40.70
C SER A 356 10.85 0.45 39.93
N SER A 357 10.87 0.96 38.70
CA SER A 357 9.61 1.15 37.94
C SER A 357 9.01 -0.22 37.61
N GLU A 358 8.19 -0.72 38.51
CA GLU A 358 7.48 -1.99 38.39
C GLU A 358 6.45 -1.94 37.27
N GLY A 359 6.55 -2.87 36.32
CA GLY A 359 5.58 -3.05 35.23
C GLY A 359 6.28 -3.44 33.95
N THR A 360 5.62 -4.26 33.13
CA THR A 360 6.09 -4.72 31.82
C THR A 360 6.00 -3.66 30.71
N GLY A 361 5.15 -2.64 30.90
CA GLY A 361 4.74 -1.75 29.83
C GLY A 361 3.74 -2.40 28.85
N LEU A 362 3.21 -3.57 29.18
CA LEU A 362 2.20 -4.27 28.36
C LEU A 362 0.76 -3.98 28.82
N GLY A 363 0.53 -3.63 30.08
CA GLY A 363 -0.81 -3.51 30.66
C GLY A 363 -1.72 -2.54 29.89
N LEU A 364 -1.25 -1.34 29.55
CA LEU A 364 -2.03 -0.36 28.79
C LEU A 364 -2.24 -0.79 27.33
N ALA A 365 -1.24 -1.41 26.71
CA ALA A 365 -1.36 -1.95 25.35
C ALA A 365 -2.39 -3.10 25.29
N ILE A 366 -2.41 -3.96 26.30
CA ILE A 366 -3.42 -5.03 26.46
C ILE A 366 -4.81 -4.41 26.65
N ALA A 367 -4.96 -3.42 27.54
CA ALA A 367 -6.22 -2.74 27.78
C ALA A 367 -6.77 -2.10 26.48
N LYS A 368 -5.92 -1.40 25.71
CA LYS A 368 -6.29 -0.82 24.40
C LYS A 368 -6.77 -1.89 23.44
N SER A 369 -6.01 -2.96 23.27
CA SER A 369 -6.38 -4.03 22.33
C SER A 369 -7.70 -4.72 22.70
N ILE A 370 -7.95 -4.94 24.00
CA ILE A 370 -9.23 -5.49 24.47
C ILE A 370 -10.38 -4.53 24.19
N VAL A 371 -10.24 -3.25 24.53
CA VAL A 371 -11.28 -2.23 24.29
C VAL A 371 -11.61 -2.10 22.79
N GLU A 372 -10.59 -2.04 21.94
CA GLU A 372 -10.75 -2.01 20.48
C GLU A 372 -11.43 -3.27 19.95
N SER A 373 -11.12 -4.45 20.49
CA SER A 373 -11.79 -5.70 20.12
C SER A 373 -13.27 -5.74 20.52
N HIS A 374 -13.69 -4.91 21.48
CA HIS A 374 -15.09 -4.70 21.85
C HIS A 374 -15.78 -3.58 21.04
N GLY A 375 -15.12 -3.06 20.00
CA GLY A 375 -15.64 -1.94 19.20
C GLY A 375 -15.61 -0.59 19.93
N GLY A 376 -14.85 -0.49 21.02
CA GLY A 376 -14.67 0.72 21.82
C GLY A 376 -13.40 1.49 21.49
N SER A 377 -13.14 2.53 22.29
CA SER A 377 -11.90 3.30 22.21
C SER A 377 -11.38 3.63 23.63
N ILE A 378 -10.07 3.77 23.75
CA ILE A 378 -9.41 4.19 24.99
C ILE A 378 -8.52 5.39 24.74
N SER A 379 -8.55 6.36 25.63
CA SER A 379 -7.74 7.57 25.55
C SER A 379 -7.20 7.97 26.93
N VAL A 380 -6.24 8.88 26.94
CA VAL A 380 -5.65 9.41 28.17
C VAL A 380 -5.44 10.93 28.04
N ARG A 381 -5.68 11.62 29.13
CA ARG A 381 -5.30 13.03 29.29
C ARG A 381 -4.71 13.23 30.67
N SER A 382 -3.72 14.09 30.80
CA SER A 382 -3.04 14.39 32.07
C SER A 382 -2.83 15.89 32.21
N SER A 383 -3.22 16.42 33.36
CA SER A 383 -3.06 17.81 33.73
C SER A 383 -2.84 17.94 35.24
N PHE A 384 -2.72 19.14 35.75
CA PHE A 384 -2.66 19.40 37.20
C PHE A 384 -3.96 19.02 37.94
N GLU A 385 -5.07 18.83 37.19
CA GLU A 385 -6.35 18.36 37.73
C GLU A 385 -6.42 16.84 37.86
N GLY A 386 -5.41 16.12 37.39
CA GLY A 386 -5.29 14.68 37.45
C GLY A 386 -4.98 14.03 36.09
N THR A 387 -4.69 12.75 36.12
CA THR A 387 -4.59 11.89 34.95
C THR A 387 -5.88 11.11 34.79
N VAL A 388 -6.50 11.20 33.64
CA VAL A 388 -7.78 10.59 33.28
C VAL A 388 -7.56 9.56 32.18
N PHE A 389 -7.79 8.31 32.45
CA PHE A 389 -7.97 7.28 31.44
C PHE A 389 -9.46 7.15 31.13
N GLU A 390 -9.82 7.25 29.86
CA GLU A 390 -11.19 7.21 29.38
C GLU A 390 -11.38 6.01 28.48
N VAL A 391 -12.35 5.16 28.80
CA VAL A 391 -12.78 4.01 28.00
C VAL A 391 -14.18 4.27 27.51
N VAL A 392 -14.41 4.13 26.21
CA VAL A 392 -15.70 4.24 25.57
C VAL A 392 -16.10 2.88 25.01
N LEU A 393 -17.25 2.38 25.39
CA LEU A 393 -17.77 1.08 24.93
C LEU A 393 -19.18 1.25 24.35
N PRO A 394 -19.54 0.50 23.29
CA PRO A 394 -20.91 0.52 22.74
C PRO A 394 -21.89 -0.15 23.69
N THR A 395 -23.06 0.44 23.88
CA THR A 395 -24.16 -0.19 24.65
C THR A 395 -24.79 -1.34 23.87
N ALA A 396 -25.49 -2.25 24.55
CA ALA A 396 -26.21 -3.33 23.88
C ALA A 396 -27.27 -2.82 22.88
N GLY A 397 -27.79 -1.59 23.09
CA GLY A 397 -28.71 -0.93 22.16
C GLY A 397 -28.05 -0.50 20.84
N ALA A 398 -26.75 -0.22 20.83
CA ALA A 398 -26.03 0.16 19.61
C ALA A 398 -25.94 -1.00 18.61
N TYR A 399 -25.81 -2.23 19.07
CA TYR A 399 -25.80 -3.45 18.24
C TYR A 399 -27.19 -3.72 17.61
N GLN A 400 -28.28 -3.40 18.33
CA GLN A 400 -29.64 -3.57 17.80
C GLN A 400 -30.00 -2.53 16.73
N ASN A 401 -29.38 -1.36 16.77
CA ASN A 401 -29.61 -0.25 15.83
C ASN A 401 -28.66 -0.26 14.61
N GLY A 402 -27.80 -1.28 14.45
CA GLY A 402 -26.87 -1.41 13.32
C GLY A 402 -25.76 -0.35 13.29
N VAL A 403 -25.43 0.26 14.44
CA VAL A 403 -24.36 1.26 14.57
C VAL A 403 -22.99 0.58 14.69
N VAL A 404 -22.97 -0.67 15.17
CA VAL A 404 -21.78 -1.52 15.26
C VAL A 404 -22.08 -2.83 14.54
N ALA A 405 -21.28 -3.17 13.52
CA ALA A 405 -21.37 -4.42 12.74
C ALA A 405 -20.26 -5.40 13.15
#